data_7642069062546d66d11f7aebe3d5cedc
#
_entry.id   7642069062546d66d11f7aebe3d5cedc
#
_cell.length_a   1.000
_cell.length_b   1.000
_cell.length_c   1.000
_cell.angle_alpha   90.00
_cell.angle_beta   90.00
_cell.angle_gamma   90.00
#
_symmetry.space_group_name_H-M   'P 1'
#
loop_
_entity.id
_entity.type
_entity.pdbx_description
1 polymer ?
#
loop_
_entity_poly.entity_id
_entity_poly.type
_entity_poly.pdbx_seq_one_letter_code
_entity_poly.pdbx_strand_id
1 'polypeptide(L)'
;MNVYVNELACTMAARGVDAHVFTRRTDPNQPGTVEVRNGYRVVHIDAGPPEPLPIEALVSHVAEFGEGVVSATGAGSFDVVHSHYWLSGWAGVLVKEAHGLPLANSFHTLGRVKDAARRDDESPSSSARLRTEDGVIALSDCVLASTPYEFDDLIDHYRASPERLCVSEPGIDRTVFTPGDRNEARRKIGVGGEPLMLFVGRIQAHKGLDIAIEMLPHLPDTVAAGEGPVRLMIVGGPSGADGTREIDRLRGRAHAIGVDARVSFVAPQPHHMLVDYYRAADLLVMPSRSESFGLVAAEAQASGLPVIASRVGGLPYVVGSSISGLLINEHDPLSFAAAAAAVLDHPGFRAQLSEGAIEYAKRFSWSATADRLLDLYDGIVAAS
;
A
#
# COMPACT_ATOMS: atom_id res chain seq x y z
N MET A 1 3.74 3.15 2.19
CA MET A 1 4.23 3.86 3.39
C MET A 1 4.56 5.32 3.10
N ASN A 2 5.52 5.68 2.24
CA ASN A 2 5.88 7.10 2.01
C ASN A 2 4.69 8.00 1.63
N VAL A 3 3.80 7.53 0.73
CA VAL A 3 2.56 8.26 0.38
C VAL A 3 1.68 8.44 1.63
N TYR A 4 1.46 7.38 2.40
CA TYR A 4 0.66 7.45 3.63
C TYR A 4 1.21 8.50 4.61
N VAL A 5 2.51 8.44 4.92
CA VAL A 5 3.14 9.37 5.88
C VAL A 5 3.08 10.81 5.37
N ASN A 6 3.35 11.02 4.08
CA ASN A 6 3.26 12.36 3.47
C ASN A 6 1.84 12.95 3.56
N GLU A 7 0.84 12.18 3.11
CA GLU A 7 -0.55 12.67 3.08
C GLU A 7 -1.09 12.91 4.49
N LEU A 8 -0.76 12.02 5.43
CA LEU A 8 -1.14 12.17 6.82
C LEU A 8 -0.49 13.42 7.43
N ALA A 9 0.83 13.58 7.30
CA ALA A 9 1.55 14.72 7.85
C ALA A 9 1.07 16.05 7.26
N CYS A 10 0.83 16.11 5.94
CA CYS A 10 0.20 17.26 5.28
C CYS A 10 -1.18 17.59 5.87
N THR A 11 -1.99 16.55 6.07
CA THR A 11 -3.36 16.71 6.57
C THR A 11 -3.39 17.12 8.03
N MET A 12 -2.47 16.61 8.86
CA MET A 12 -2.29 17.01 10.26
C MET A 12 -1.80 18.48 10.36
N ALA A 13 -0.79 18.85 9.56
CA ALA A 13 -0.28 20.22 9.54
C ALA A 13 -1.38 21.23 9.13
N ALA A 14 -2.24 20.87 8.16
CA ALA A 14 -3.38 21.70 7.77
C ALA A 14 -4.41 21.91 8.91
N ARG A 15 -4.38 21.08 9.96
CA ARG A 15 -5.18 21.20 11.19
C ARG A 15 -4.46 21.93 12.33
N GLY A 16 -3.25 22.44 12.07
CA GLY A 16 -2.46 23.15 13.06
C GLY A 16 -1.59 22.25 13.95
N VAL A 17 -1.45 20.97 13.61
CA VAL A 17 -0.51 20.08 14.30
C VAL A 17 0.92 20.39 13.83
N ASP A 18 1.86 20.61 14.78
CA ASP A 18 3.28 20.72 14.48
C ASP A 18 3.87 19.31 14.25
N ALA A 19 3.78 18.85 13.01
CA ALA A 19 4.18 17.49 12.63
C ALA A 19 5.63 17.45 12.16
N HIS A 20 6.44 16.57 12.79
CA HIS A 20 7.81 16.30 12.37
C HIS A 20 7.95 14.84 11.94
N VAL A 21 8.45 14.62 10.75
CA VAL A 21 8.71 13.28 10.18
C VAL A 21 10.21 13.01 10.26
N PHE A 22 10.61 12.08 11.13
CA PHE A 22 12.00 11.65 11.25
C PHE A 22 12.28 10.50 10.28
N THR A 23 13.37 10.62 9.54
CA THR A 23 13.81 9.59 8.59
C THR A 23 15.32 9.51 8.55
N ARG A 24 15.85 8.35 8.19
CA ARG A 24 17.30 8.16 8.05
C ARG A 24 17.82 8.95 6.84
N ARG A 25 18.97 9.60 6.99
CA ARG A 25 19.72 10.19 5.88
C ARG A 25 20.17 9.11 4.92
N THR A 26 19.90 9.30 3.61
CA THR A 26 20.23 8.34 2.54
C THR A 26 21.09 8.95 1.43
N ASP A 27 21.46 10.21 1.57
CA ASP A 27 22.37 10.94 0.69
C ASP A 27 23.11 11.97 1.54
N PRO A 28 24.44 12.06 1.48
CA PRO A 28 25.24 13.00 2.29
C PRO A 28 24.88 14.47 2.01
N ASN A 29 24.29 14.78 0.84
CA ASN A 29 23.87 16.13 0.50
C ASN A 29 22.47 16.51 1.00
N GLN A 30 21.72 15.57 1.61
CA GLN A 30 20.42 15.90 2.20
C GLN A 30 20.61 16.88 3.37
N PRO A 31 19.83 18.00 3.41
CA PRO A 31 19.86 18.91 4.55
C PRO A 31 19.35 18.23 5.82
N GLY A 32 19.79 18.70 7.01
CA GLY A 32 19.34 18.15 8.28
C GLY A 32 17.84 18.22 8.47
N THR A 33 17.23 19.32 8.06
CA THR A 33 15.77 19.54 8.11
C THR A 33 15.26 20.15 6.81
N VAL A 34 14.11 19.71 6.35
CA VAL A 34 13.39 20.22 5.20
C VAL A 34 11.98 20.62 5.64
N GLU A 35 11.58 21.86 5.42
CA GLU A 35 10.19 22.26 5.53
C GLU A 35 9.45 21.86 4.24
N VAL A 36 8.42 21.03 4.41
CA VAL A 36 7.59 20.62 3.28
C VAL A 36 6.49 21.66 3.05
N ARG A 37 6.18 21.88 1.78
CA ARG A 37 5.29 22.96 1.30
C ARG A 37 3.96 23.08 2.04
N ASN A 38 3.49 22.01 2.66
CA ASN A 38 2.22 21.96 3.40
C ASN A 38 2.38 22.06 4.93
N GLY A 39 3.55 22.54 5.41
CA GLY A 39 3.72 22.97 6.79
C GLY A 39 4.18 21.89 7.79
N TYR A 40 4.60 20.69 7.36
CA TYR A 40 5.28 19.75 8.21
C TYR A 40 6.80 19.72 7.92
N ARG A 41 7.59 19.20 8.86
CA ARG A 41 9.06 19.12 8.72
C ARG A 41 9.52 17.68 8.53
N VAL A 42 10.51 17.50 7.66
CA VAL A 42 11.26 16.24 7.54
C VAL A 42 12.63 16.45 8.13
N VAL A 43 12.98 15.65 9.14
CA VAL A 43 14.26 15.68 9.84
C VAL A 43 15.06 14.44 9.44
N HIS A 44 16.24 14.66 8.84
CA HIS A 44 17.13 13.58 8.44
C HIS A 44 18.10 13.26 9.59
N ILE A 45 18.02 12.04 10.11
CA ILE A 45 18.88 11.53 11.18
C ILE A 45 20.03 10.74 10.57
N ASP A 46 21.23 11.00 11.02
CA ASP A 46 22.43 10.22 10.69
C ASP A 46 22.41 8.91 11.47
N ALA A 47 22.33 7.79 10.74
CA ALA A 47 22.37 6.44 11.29
C ALA A 47 22.94 5.49 10.24
N GLY A 48 24.16 5.00 10.45
CA GLY A 48 24.93 4.26 9.45
C GLY A 48 25.33 5.12 8.24
N PRO A 49 25.79 4.49 7.14
CA PRO A 49 26.25 5.22 5.96
C PRO A 49 25.11 5.98 5.28
N PRO A 50 25.35 7.21 4.77
CA PRO A 50 24.31 8.03 4.13
C PRO A 50 24.04 7.58 2.68
N GLU A 51 23.57 6.35 2.52
CA GLU A 51 23.21 5.73 1.25
C GLU A 51 21.94 4.85 1.40
N PRO A 52 21.24 4.50 0.33
CA PRO A 52 20.17 3.52 0.39
C PRO A 52 20.69 2.16 0.86
N LEU A 53 20.06 1.58 1.88
CA LEU A 53 20.40 0.28 2.44
C LEU A 53 19.24 -0.71 2.27
N PRO A 54 19.51 -2.01 2.05
CA PRO A 54 18.49 -3.04 2.15
C PRO A 54 17.95 -3.13 3.58
N ILE A 55 16.70 -3.58 3.72
CA ILE A 55 16.00 -3.62 5.03
C ILE A 55 16.79 -4.41 6.07
N GLU A 56 17.41 -5.50 5.67
CA GLU A 56 18.20 -6.38 6.52
C GLU A 56 19.41 -5.65 7.15
N ALA A 57 20.05 -4.76 6.38
CA ALA A 57 21.16 -3.95 6.86
C ALA A 57 20.70 -2.81 7.79
N LEU A 58 19.47 -2.31 7.64
CA LEU A 58 18.92 -1.26 8.49
C LEU A 58 18.76 -1.70 9.96
N VAL A 59 18.60 -3.00 10.21
CA VAL A 59 18.39 -3.54 11.57
C VAL A 59 19.51 -3.10 12.52
N SER A 60 20.76 -3.12 12.06
CA SER A 60 21.93 -2.72 12.87
C SER A 60 21.99 -1.22 13.17
N HIS A 61 21.24 -0.38 12.47
CA HIS A 61 21.24 1.07 12.61
C HIS A 61 19.99 1.62 13.31
N VAL A 62 19.07 0.75 13.77
CA VAL A 62 17.81 1.21 14.41
C VAL A 62 18.09 1.89 15.75
N ALA A 63 19.04 1.36 16.55
CA ALA A 63 19.41 1.98 17.82
C ALA A 63 20.02 3.38 17.61
N GLU A 64 21.00 3.50 16.73
CA GLU A 64 21.62 4.77 16.34
C GLU A 64 20.58 5.78 15.81
N PHE A 65 19.63 5.31 14.98
CA PHE A 65 18.54 6.15 14.50
C PHE A 65 17.63 6.63 15.66
N GLY A 66 17.25 5.73 16.57
CA GLY A 66 16.43 6.06 17.73
C GLY A 66 17.11 7.08 18.65
N GLU A 67 18.40 6.88 18.98
CA GLU A 67 19.22 7.82 19.74
C GLU A 67 19.34 9.19 19.05
N GLY A 68 19.48 9.18 17.72
CA GLY A 68 19.49 10.41 16.92
C GLY A 68 18.15 11.15 16.98
N VAL A 69 17.01 10.44 16.95
CA VAL A 69 15.68 11.05 17.15
C VAL A 69 15.56 11.62 18.56
N VAL A 70 15.93 10.86 19.61
CA VAL A 70 15.93 11.33 21.00
C VAL A 70 16.77 12.61 21.15
N SER A 71 17.94 12.65 20.52
CA SER A 71 18.83 13.82 20.58
C SER A 71 18.28 15.03 19.83
N ALA A 72 17.52 14.79 18.75
CA ALA A 72 16.89 15.86 17.95
C ALA A 72 15.57 16.36 18.55
N THR A 73 15.03 15.67 19.56
CA THR A 73 13.79 16.01 20.24
C THR A 73 14.08 16.34 21.71
N GLY A 74 13.62 17.51 22.18
CA GLY A 74 13.69 17.87 23.61
C GLY A 74 12.56 17.22 24.41
N ALA A 75 12.77 16.97 25.70
CA ALA A 75 11.68 16.55 26.58
C ALA A 75 10.55 17.59 26.60
N GLY A 76 9.31 17.14 26.44
CA GLY A 76 8.13 18.00 26.38
C GLY A 76 7.95 18.79 25.08
N SER A 77 8.73 18.48 24.03
CA SER A 77 8.58 19.12 22.71
C SER A 77 7.46 18.52 21.85
N PHE A 78 7.01 17.33 22.19
CA PHE A 78 5.98 16.58 21.47
C PHE A 78 5.01 15.93 22.45
N ASP A 79 3.80 15.69 21.99
CA ASP A 79 2.73 15.06 22.79
C ASP A 79 2.63 13.56 22.52
N VAL A 80 2.97 13.11 21.29
CA VAL A 80 2.81 11.72 20.86
C VAL A 80 3.86 11.34 19.82
N VAL A 81 4.24 10.06 19.81
CA VAL A 81 5.05 9.44 18.74
C VAL A 81 4.15 8.50 17.93
N HIS A 82 4.12 8.67 16.59
CA HIS A 82 3.50 7.71 15.68
C HIS A 82 4.56 7.10 14.78
N SER A 83 4.87 5.84 14.99
CA SER A 83 5.86 5.11 14.20
C SER A 83 5.21 4.30 13.08
N HIS A 84 5.94 4.14 11.97
CA HIS A 84 5.45 3.46 10.78
C HIS A 84 6.40 2.33 10.36
N TYR A 85 5.92 1.09 10.39
CA TYR A 85 6.68 -0.12 10.13
C TYR A 85 7.45 -0.64 11.35
N TRP A 86 7.88 -1.91 11.32
CA TRP A 86 8.50 -2.57 12.48
C TRP A 86 9.86 -1.97 12.94
N LEU A 87 10.69 -1.50 11.99
CA LEU A 87 11.97 -0.84 12.34
C LEU A 87 11.75 0.49 13.01
N SER A 88 10.88 1.33 12.45
CA SER A 88 10.51 2.61 13.05
C SER A 88 9.73 2.40 14.35
N GLY A 89 8.96 1.29 14.45
CA GLY A 89 8.30 0.89 15.69
C GLY A 89 9.29 0.74 16.83
N TRP A 90 10.42 0.04 16.59
CA TRP A 90 11.45 -0.13 17.59
C TRP A 90 12.14 1.20 17.95
N ALA A 91 12.43 2.04 16.96
CA ALA A 91 12.93 3.39 17.23
C ALA A 91 11.93 4.24 18.04
N GLY A 92 10.63 4.12 17.75
CA GLY A 92 9.56 4.75 18.51
C GLY A 92 9.52 4.31 19.98
N VAL A 93 9.77 3.02 20.25
CA VAL A 93 9.90 2.52 21.63
C VAL A 93 11.05 3.22 22.37
N LEU A 94 12.22 3.38 21.73
CA LEU A 94 13.35 4.09 22.34
C LEU A 94 13.02 5.56 22.65
N VAL A 95 12.31 6.24 21.75
CA VAL A 95 11.85 7.63 21.97
C VAL A 95 10.82 7.69 23.10
N LYS A 96 9.87 6.77 23.14
CA LYS A 96 8.90 6.63 24.24
C LYS A 96 9.59 6.48 25.59
N GLU A 97 10.55 5.56 25.70
CA GLU A 97 11.29 5.32 26.93
C GLU A 97 12.11 6.54 27.38
N ALA A 98 12.75 7.24 26.43
CA ALA A 98 13.61 8.39 26.74
C ALA A 98 12.84 9.63 27.16
N HIS A 99 11.66 9.89 26.59
CA HIS A 99 10.90 11.12 26.81
C HIS A 99 9.58 10.93 27.55
N GLY A 100 9.17 9.69 27.84
CA GLY A 100 7.89 9.39 28.47
C GLY A 100 6.68 9.67 27.56
N LEU A 101 6.86 9.64 26.23
CA LEU A 101 5.80 9.94 25.27
C LEU A 101 4.95 8.70 24.96
N PRO A 102 3.63 8.82 24.81
CA PRO A 102 2.81 7.73 24.29
C PRO A 102 3.18 7.39 22.84
N LEU A 103 3.14 6.08 22.52
CA LEU A 103 3.53 5.53 21.22
C LEU A 103 2.32 4.90 20.51
N ALA A 104 1.97 5.44 19.36
CA ALA A 104 1.14 4.78 18.37
C ALA A 104 2.02 4.11 17.29
N ASN A 105 1.66 2.92 16.81
CA ASN A 105 2.40 2.25 15.74
C ASN A 105 1.50 1.68 14.65
N SER A 106 1.81 1.97 13.38
CA SER A 106 1.19 1.38 12.19
C SER A 106 2.19 0.47 11.48
N PHE A 107 1.92 -0.84 11.38
CA PHE A 107 2.87 -1.76 10.76
C PHE A 107 2.92 -1.70 9.24
N HIS A 108 1.83 -1.37 8.57
CA HIS A 108 1.61 -1.42 7.11
C HIS A 108 1.78 -2.81 6.48
N THR A 109 2.54 -3.69 7.07
CA THR A 109 2.66 -5.11 6.74
C THR A 109 3.13 -5.88 7.97
N LEU A 110 2.54 -7.03 8.22
CA LEU A 110 2.84 -7.92 9.34
C LEU A 110 3.58 -9.16 8.83
N GLY A 111 4.68 -9.52 9.49
CA GLY A 111 5.55 -10.62 9.08
C GLY A 111 4.84 -11.97 9.09
N ARG A 112 4.15 -12.33 10.19
CA ARG A 112 3.42 -13.60 10.29
C ARG A 112 2.27 -13.71 9.30
N VAL A 113 1.55 -12.62 9.04
CA VAL A 113 0.47 -12.58 8.03
C VAL A 113 1.04 -12.81 6.62
N LYS A 114 2.16 -12.15 6.31
CA LYS A 114 2.87 -12.37 5.04
C LYS A 114 3.36 -13.82 4.92
N ASP A 115 3.92 -14.37 5.99
CA ASP A 115 4.45 -15.74 6.00
C ASP A 115 3.35 -16.79 5.85
N ALA A 116 2.17 -16.56 6.40
CA ALA A 116 1.00 -17.43 6.23
C ALA A 116 0.50 -17.49 4.77
N ALA A 117 0.74 -16.43 4.00
CA ALA A 117 0.32 -16.31 2.60
C ALA A 117 1.46 -16.50 1.57
N ARG A 118 2.69 -16.82 2.01
CA ARG A 118 3.85 -16.97 1.13
C ARG A 118 3.78 -18.24 0.29
N ARG A 119 4.44 -18.22 -0.86
CA ARG A 119 4.67 -19.41 -1.67
C ARG A 119 5.80 -20.25 -1.06
N ASP A 120 5.86 -21.53 -1.43
CA ASP A 120 6.89 -22.46 -0.94
C ASP A 120 8.32 -22.05 -1.33
N ASP A 121 8.48 -21.32 -2.45
CA ASP A 121 9.77 -20.83 -2.96
C ASP A 121 10.20 -19.48 -2.36
N GLU A 122 9.40 -18.86 -1.50
CA GLU A 122 9.73 -17.61 -0.82
C GLU A 122 10.36 -17.84 0.55
N SER A 123 11.34 -17.00 0.90
CA SER A 123 11.92 -17.02 2.24
C SER A 123 10.95 -16.45 3.27
N PRO A 124 10.83 -17.05 4.46
CA PRO A 124 10.01 -16.49 5.53
C PRO A 124 10.61 -15.19 6.08
N SER A 125 9.81 -14.44 6.81
CA SER A 125 10.24 -13.27 7.55
C SER A 125 11.34 -13.63 8.54
N SER A 126 12.34 -12.75 8.69
CA SER A 126 13.44 -13.01 9.62
C SER A 126 12.96 -13.11 11.07
N SER A 127 13.61 -13.95 11.86
CA SER A 127 13.31 -14.05 13.29
C SER A 127 13.52 -12.73 14.03
N ALA A 128 14.41 -11.87 13.55
CA ALA A 128 14.62 -10.53 14.08
C ALA A 128 13.37 -9.67 13.88
N ARG A 129 12.79 -9.68 12.66
CA ARG A 129 11.56 -8.97 12.36
C ARG A 129 10.41 -9.43 13.26
N LEU A 130 10.16 -10.74 13.34
CA LEU A 130 9.05 -11.27 14.13
C LEU A 130 9.16 -10.92 15.63
N ARG A 131 10.37 -11.02 16.20
CA ARG A 131 10.58 -10.61 17.60
C ARG A 131 10.42 -9.11 17.80
N THR A 132 10.85 -8.29 16.84
CA THR A 132 10.68 -6.84 16.93
C THR A 132 9.21 -6.45 16.82
N GLU A 133 8.46 -7.07 15.91
CA GLU A 133 7.01 -6.86 15.83
C GLU A 133 6.32 -7.21 17.15
N ASP A 134 6.63 -8.37 17.77
CA ASP A 134 6.10 -8.75 19.09
C ASP A 134 6.42 -7.69 20.16
N GLY A 135 7.68 -7.22 20.22
CA GLY A 135 8.10 -6.21 21.18
C GLY A 135 7.40 -4.86 20.97
N VAL A 136 7.30 -4.40 19.74
CA VAL A 136 6.62 -3.14 19.40
C VAL A 136 5.12 -3.20 19.74
N ILE A 137 4.44 -4.31 19.44
CA ILE A 137 3.04 -4.53 19.81
C ILE A 137 2.85 -4.46 21.32
N ALA A 138 3.73 -5.13 22.07
CA ALA A 138 3.65 -5.19 23.54
C ALA A 138 3.91 -3.83 24.21
N LEU A 139 4.76 -2.97 23.62
CA LEU A 139 5.22 -1.72 24.20
C LEU A 139 4.48 -0.48 23.68
N SER A 140 3.73 -0.59 22.59
CA SER A 140 2.90 0.51 22.07
C SER A 140 1.67 0.73 22.94
N ASP A 141 1.25 1.99 23.08
CA ASP A 141 0.00 2.36 23.77
C ASP A 141 -1.20 2.14 22.85
N CYS A 142 -1.02 2.32 21.52
CA CYS A 142 -1.99 1.97 20.49
C CYS A 142 -1.29 1.36 19.28
N VAL A 143 -1.73 0.19 18.83
CA VAL A 143 -1.35 -0.39 17.54
C VAL A 143 -2.49 -0.16 16.56
N LEU A 144 -2.19 0.56 15.48
CA LEU A 144 -3.14 0.99 14.47
C LEU A 144 -3.26 -0.06 13.37
N ALA A 145 -4.42 -0.67 13.27
CA ALA A 145 -4.84 -1.49 12.15
C ALA A 145 -5.49 -0.60 11.07
N SER A 146 -5.19 -0.85 9.81
CA SER A 146 -5.78 -0.13 8.68
C SER A 146 -7.19 -0.62 8.32
N THR A 147 -7.56 -1.80 8.79
CA THR A 147 -8.88 -2.42 8.56
C THR A 147 -9.27 -3.30 9.76
N PRO A 148 -10.56 -3.64 9.92
CA PRO A 148 -10.98 -4.67 10.87
C PRO A 148 -10.30 -6.03 10.64
N TYR A 149 -9.97 -6.38 9.41
CA TYR A 149 -9.24 -7.62 9.09
C TYR A 149 -7.80 -7.62 9.63
N GLU A 150 -7.09 -6.49 9.52
CA GLU A 150 -5.75 -6.34 10.13
C GLU A 150 -5.83 -6.32 11.66
N PHE A 151 -6.92 -5.82 12.23
CA PHE A 151 -7.19 -5.90 13.67
C PHE A 151 -7.31 -7.37 14.11
N ASP A 152 -8.08 -8.18 13.39
CA ASP A 152 -8.21 -9.63 13.66
C ASP A 152 -6.86 -10.35 13.45
N ASP A 153 -6.10 -10.02 12.40
CA ASP A 153 -4.76 -10.55 12.16
C ASP A 153 -3.79 -10.28 13.33
N LEU A 154 -3.86 -9.10 13.95
CA LEU A 154 -3.06 -8.74 15.12
C LEU A 154 -3.41 -9.61 16.34
N ILE A 155 -4.67 -9.93 16.53
CA ILE A 155 -5.12 -10.83 17.60
C ILE A 155 -4.68 -12.27 17.29
N ASP A 156 -4.99 -12.77 16.11
CA ASP A 156 -4.83 -14.18 15.76
C ASP A 156 -3.35 -14.57 15.62
N HIS A 157 -2.52 -13.74 15.01
CA HIS A 157 -1.13 -14.03 14.72
C HIS A 157 -0.14 -13.51 15.77
N TYR A 158 -0.49 -12.44 16.50
CA TYR A 158 0.40 -11.80 17.46
C TYR A 158 -0.13 -11.81 18.90
N ARG A 159 -1.35 -12.28 19.13
CA ARG A 159 -2.02 -12.26 20.44
C ARG A 159 -2.05 -10.85 21.05
N ALA A 160 -2.18 -9.83 20.18
CA ALA A 160 -2.27 -8.46 20.64
C ALA A 160 -3.51 -8.26 21.51
N SER A 161 -3.38 -7.44 22.57
CA SER A 161 -4.53 -7.09 23.42
C SER A 161 -5.49 -6.18 22.68
N PRO A 162 -6.78 -6.54 22.52
CA PRO A 162 -7.76 -5.71 21.81
C PRO A 162 -7.88 -4.29 22.38
N GLU A 163 -7.59 -4.11 23.67
CA GLU A 163 -7.65 -2.81 24.35
C GLU A 163 -6.60 -1.81 23.85
N ARG A 164 -5.53 -2.31 23.22
CA ARG A 164 -4.45 -1.51 22.62
C ARG A 164 -4.52 -1.43 21.11
N LEU A 165 -5.55 -2.02 20.51
CA LEU A 165 -5.75 -2.00 19.06
C LEU A 165 -6.75 -0.91 18.69
N CYS A 166 -6.40 -0.13 17.69
CA CYS A 166 -7.23 0.92 17.12
C CYS A 166 -7.38 0.69 15.63
N VAL A 167 -8.50 1.11 15.04
CA VAL A 167 -8.70 1.02 13.59
C VAL A 167 -8.73 2.42 12.99
N SER A 168 -7.86 2.67 12.02
CA SER A 168 -7.86 3.91 11.26
C SER A 168 -7.48 3.64 9.81
N GLU A 169 -8.47 3.72 8.93
CA GLU A 169 -8.27 3.52 7.51
C GLU A 169 -7.46 4.65 6.89
N PRO A 170 -6.54 4.35 5.96
CA PRO A 170 -5.91 5.38 5.14
C PRO A 170 -6.92 6.08 4.24
N GLY A 171 -6.63 7.33 3.94
CA GLY A 171 -7.36 8.11 2.94
C GLY A 171 -6.78 7.95 1.54
N ILE A 172 -7.47 8.57 0.58
CA ILE A 172 -6.98 8.80 -0.79
C ILE A 172 -7.13 10.27 -1.14
N ASP A 173 -6.23 10.79 -1.96
CA ASP A 173 -6.36 12.14 -2.49
C ASP A 173 -7.35 12.16 -3.66
N ARG A 174 -8.60 12.51 -3.36
CA ARG A 174 -9.69 12.61 -4.33
C ARG A 174 -9.64 13.86 -5.20
N THR A 175 -8.68 14.75 -5.01
CA THR A 175 -8.40 15.85 -5.93
C THR A 175 -7.54 15.39 -7.10
N VAL A 176 -6.70 14.38 -6.88
CA VAL A 176 -5.88 13.72 -7.89
C VAL A 176 -6.62 12.53 -8.49
N PHE A 177 -7.04 11.57 -7.64
CA PHE A 177 -7.73 10.36 -8.07
C PHE A 177 -9.22 10.63 -8.23
N THR A 178 -9.61 10.99 -9.44
CA THR A 178 -10.99 11.34 -9.82
C THR A 178 -11.26 10.89 -11.25
N PRO A 179 -12.51 10.61 -11.62
CA PRO A 179 -12.87 10.27 -13.01
C PRO A 179 -12.41 11.33 -14.00
N GLY A 180 -12.13 10.91 -15.23
CA GLY A 180 -11.68 11.80 -16.29
C GLY A 180 -11.87 11.20 -17.69
N ASP A 181 -11.39 11.90 -18.71
CA ASP A 181 -11.51 11.43 -20.10
C ASP A 181 -10.55 10.27 -20.36
N ARG A 182 -11.13 9.08 -20.63
CA ARG A 182 -10.42 7.85 -20.93
C ARG A 182 -9.55 7.96 -22.18
N ASN A 183 -10.04 8.62 -23.23
CA ASN A 183 -9.31 8.73 -24.50
C ASN A 183 -8.10 9.67 -24.35
N GLU A 184 -8.25 10.75 -23.57
CA GLU A 184 -7.13 11.63 -23.24
C GLU A 184 -6.08 10.87 -22.44
N ALA A 185 -6.47 10.14 -21.40
CA ALA A 185 -5.59 9.33 -20.59
C ALA A 185 -4.84 8.27 -21.42
N ARG A 186 -5.54 7.57 -22.35
CA ARG A 186 -4.93 6.61 -23.27
C ARG A 186 -3.88 7.25 -24.18
N ARG A 187 -4.16 8.43 -24.73
CA ARG A 187 -3.17 9.16 -25.52
C ARG A 187 -1.93 9.51 -24.70
N LYS A 188 -2.10 9.95 -23.46
CA LYS A 188 -0.98 10.31 -22.56
C LYS A 188 -0.06 9.13 -22.25
N ILE A 189 -0.62 7.95 -22.03
CA ILE A 189 0.18 6.75 -21.71
C ILE A 189 0.54 5.91 -22.93
N GLY A 190 0.15 6.34 -24.15
CA GLY A 190 0.54 5.71 -25.41
C GLY A 190 -0.15 4.37 -25.70
N VAL A 191 -1.41 4.18 -25.30
CA VAL A 191 -2.19 2.96 -25.58
C VAL A 191 -3.32 3.24 -26.59
N GLY A 192 -3.67 2.21 -27.35
CA GLY A 192 -4.69 2.26 -28.41
C GLY A 192 -6.10 1.92 -27.94
N GLY A 193 -6.90 1.34 -28.84
CA GLY A 193 -8.30 0.95 -28.62
C GLY A 193 -8.50 -0.41 -27.95
N GLU A 194 -7.41 -1.19 -27.74
CA GLU A 194 -7.49 -2.52 -27.16
C GLU A 194 -7.98 -2.53 -25.69
N PRO A 195 -8.70 -3.58 -25.26
CA PRO A 195 -9.10 -3.74 -23.86
C PRO A 195 -7.88 -3.81 -22.95
N LEU A 196 -7.85 -3.01 -21.88
CA LEU A 196 -6.70 -2.84 -21.02
C LEU A 196 -7.01 -3.22 -19.58
N MET A 197 -6.39 -4.30 -19.10
CA MET A 197 -6.28 -4.61 -17.68
C MET A 197 -5.02 -3.96 -17.11
N LEU A 198 -5.12 -3.45 -15.90
CA LEU A 198 -4.05 -2.75 -15.21
C LEU A 198 -3.69 -3.47 -13.91
N PHE A 199 -2.41 -3.58 -13.64
CA PHE A 199 -1.85 -3.83 -12.32
C PHE A 199 -0.95 -2.64 -11.93
N VAL A 200 -1.09 -2.15 -10.71
CA VAL A 200 -0.21 -1.10 -10.15
C VAL A 200 0.38 -1.59 -8.84
N GLY A 201 1.69 -1.51 -8.69
CA GLY A 201 2.33 -1.86 -7.43
C GLY A 201 3.76 -2.37 -7.56
N ARG A 202 4.36 -2.68 -6.42
CA ARG A 202 5.68 -3.31 -6.37
C ARG A 202 5.61 -4.73 -6.93
N ILE A 203 6.59 -5.09 -7.73
CA ILE A 203 6.69 -6.45 -8.30
C ILE A 203 7.31 -7.34 -7.24
N GLN A 204 6.45 -8.10 -6.58
CA GLN A 204 6.77 -9.03 -5.49
C GLN A 204 5.86 -10.25 -5.60
N ALA A 205 6.33 -11.42 -5.20
CA ALA A 205 5.61 -12.69 -5.35
C ALA A 205 4.22 -12.69 -4.69
N HIS A 206 4.10 -12.12 -3.48
CA HIS A 206 2.81 -12.04 -2.79
C HIS A 206 1.77 -11.14 -3.46
N LYS A 207 2.14 -10.35 -4.49
CA LYS A 207 1.21 -9.55 -5.29
C LYS A 207 0.49 -10.35 -6.38
N GLY A 208 0.88 -11.62 -6.59
CA GLY A 208 0.14 -12.56 -7.44
C GLY A 208 0.18 -12.23 -8.94
N LEU A 209 1.22 -11.55 -9.42
CA LEU A 209 1.36 -11.21 -10.85
C LEU A 209 1.42 -12.42 -11.76
N ASP A 210 1.84 -13.58 -11.26
CA ASP A 210 1.75 -14.86 -11.94
C ASP A 210 0.29 -15.19 -12.32
N ILE A 211 -0.65 -15.02 -11.40
CA ILE A 211 -2.10 -15.22 -11.68
C ILE A 211 -2.58 -14.22 -12.73
N ALA A 212 -2.19 -12.94 -12.63
CA ALA A 212 -2.58 -11.91 -13.60
C ALA A 212 -2.08 -12.20 -15.03
N ILE A 213 -0.91 -12.82 -15.17
CA ILE A 213 -0.36 -13.23 -16.46
C ILE A 213 -1.02 -14.52 -16.94
N GLU A 214 -1.15 -15.51 -16.07
CA GLU A 214 -1.69 -16.83 -16.38
C GLU A 214 -3.19 -16.83 -16.70
N MET A 215 -3.94 -15.81 -16.28
CA MET A 215 -5.35 -15.67 -16.67
C MET A 215 -5.55 -15.27 -18.14
N LEU A 216 -4.54 -14.64 -18.79
CA LEU A 216 -4.68 -14.11 -20.15
C LEU A 216 -5.07 -15.15 -21.21
N PRO A 217 -4.51 -16.38 -21.24
CA PRO A 217 -4.93 -17.40 -22.19
C PRO A 217 -6.39 -17.87 -22.04
N HIS A 218 -6.99 -17.60 -20.86
CA HIS A 218 -8.36 -18.03 -20.55
C HIS A 218 -9.41 -16.94 -20.83
N LEU A 219 -8.98 -15.75 -21.25
CA LEU A 219 -9.88 -14.68 -21.69
C LEU A 219 -10.33 -14.92 -23.13
N PRO A 220 -11.56 -14.50 -23.50
CA PRO A 220 -12.02 -14.50 -24.89
C PRO A 220 -11.06 -13.72 -25.80
N ASP A 221 -10.95 -14.15 -27.07
CA ASP A 221 -10.12 -13.47 -28.08
C ASP A 221 -10.59 -12.03 -28.35
N THR A 222 -11.88 -11.78 -28.16
CA THR A 222 -12.51 -10.46 -28.27
C THR A 222 -13.47 -10.24 -27.12
N VAL A 223 -13.54 -9.02 -26.63
CA VAL A 223 -14.49 -8.57 -25.60
C VAL A 223 -15.08 -7.23 -25.98
N ALA A 224 -16.25 -6.90 -25.47
CA ALA A 224 -16.95 -5.64 -25.79
C ALA A 224 -16.23 -4.37 -25.26
N ALA A 225 -15.20 -4.51 -24.46
CA ALA A 225 -14.44 -3.40 -23.90
C ALA A 225 -13.55 -2.65 -24.92
N GLY A 226 -13.22 -3.25 -26.07
CA GLY A 226 -12.35 -2.65 -27.07
C GLY A 226 -12.07 -3.58 -28.26
N GLU A 227 -11.09 -3.22 -29.09
CA GLU A 227 -10.70 -3.96 -30.28
C GLU A 227 -9.47 -4.86 -30.01
N GLY A 228 -9.53 -6.11 -30.47
CA GLY A 228 -8.43 -7.07 -30.32
C GLY A 228 -8.36 -7.73 -28.95
N PRO A 229 -7.26 -8.45 -28.68
CA PRO A 229 -7.11 -9.22 -27.45
C PRO A 229 -6.89 -8.31 -26.24
N VAL A 230 -7.37 -8.75 -25.08
CA VAL A 230 -7.14 -8.08 -23.80
C VAL A 230 -5.64 -8.01 -23.49
N ARG A 231 -5.15 -6.82 -23.14
CA ARG A 231 -3.77 -6.57 -22.71
C ARG A 231 -3.67 -6.36 -21.21
N LEU A 232 -2.54 -6.74 -20.63
CA LEU A 232 -2.18 -6.49 -19.25
C LEU A 232 -1.01 -5.51 -19.20
N MET A 233 -1.24 -4.37 -18.52
CA MET A 233 -0.17 -3.41 -18.20
C MET A 233 0.18 -3.51 -16.72
N ILE A 234 1.45 -3.72 -16.44
CA ILE A 234 2.02 -3.83 -15.09
C ILE A 234 2.85 -2.56 -14.86
N VAL A 235 2.36 -1.68 -13.99
CA VAL A 235 3.04 -0.42 -13.62
C VAL A 235 3.68 -0.57 -12.26
N GLY A 236 5.01 -0.55 -12.23
CA GLY A 236 5.76 -0.68 -10.98
C GLY A 236 7.17 -1.19 -11.17
N GLY A 237 7.88 -1.37 -10.08
CA GLY A 237 9.26 -1.80 -10.11
C GLY A 237 9.56 -2.96 -9.17
N PRO A 238 10.76 -3.56 -9.33
CA PRO A 238 11.25 -4.60 -8.43
C PRO A 238 11.37 -4.06 -7.02
N SER A 239 11.10 -4.91 -6.04
CA SER A 239 11.24 -4.54 -4.63
C SER A 239 11.63 -5.76 -3.79
N GLY A 240 12.49 -5.53 -2.80
CA GLY A 240 13.09 -6.59 -2.02
C GLY A 240 14.29 -7.27 -2.74
N ALA A 241 14.96 -8.19 -2.05
CA ALA A 241 16.17 -8.87 -2.54
C ALA A 241 15.93 -9.66 -3.85
N ASP A 242 14.71 -10.16 -4.04
CA ASP A 242 14.34 -11.01 -5.19
C ASP A 242 13.57 -10.28 -6.30
N GLY A 243 13.38 -8.97 -6.19
CA GLY A 243 12.50 -8.23 -7.10
C GLY A 243 12.91 -8.31 -8.58
N THR A 244 14.20 -8.25 -8.89
CA THR A 244 14.69 -8.38 -10.28
C THR A 244 14.47 -9.80 -10.81
N ARG A 245 14.76 -10.83 -10.01
CA ARG A 245 14.49 -12.23 -10.35
C ARG A 245 13.00 -12.48 -10.60
N GLU A 246 12.12 -11.84 -9.83
CA GLU A 246 10.68 -11.97 -10.02
C GLU A 246 10.21 -11.39 -11.37
N ILE A 247 10.75 -10.25 -11.81
CA ILE A 247 10.45 -9.72 -13.14
C ILE A 247 10.86 -10.69 -14.25
N ASP A 248 12.08 -11.24 -14.17
CA ASP A 248 12.58 -12.17 -15.17
C ASP A 248 11.77 -13.47 -15.19
N ARG A 249 11.36 -13.97 -14.00
CA ARG A 249 10.46 -15.12 -13.87
C ARG A 249 9.10 -14.85 -14.53
N LEU A 250 8.51 -13.69 -14.31
CA LEU A 250 7.23 -13.30 -14.89
C LEU A 250 7.29 -13.14 -16.41
N ARG A 251 8.35 -12.53 -16.93
CA ARG A 251 8.59 -12.44 -18.39
C ARG A 251 8.78 -13.81 -19.02
N GLY A 252 9.61 -14.66 -18.40
CA GLY A 252 9.78 -16.05 -18.85
C GLY A 252 8.48 -16.83 -18.84
N ARG A 253 7.63 -16.62 -17.83
CA ARG A 253 6.30 -17.26 -17.76
C ARG A 253 5.38 -16.78 -18.88
N ALA A 254 5.30 -15.46 -19.11
CA ALA A 254 4.49 -14.87 -20.19
C ALA A 254 4.91 -15.44 -21.56
N HIS A 255 6.22 -15.55 -21.81
CA HIS A 255 6.76 -16.14 -23.04
C HIS A 255 6.42 -17.63 -23.16
N ALA A 256 6.59 -18.40 -22.10
CA ALA A 256 6.34 -19.85 -22.11
C ALA A 256 4.86 -20.22 -22.41
N ILE A 257 3.92 -19.34 -22.04
CA ILE A 257 2.47 -19.53 -22.34
C ILE A 257 1.99 -18.71 -23.54
N GLY A 258 2.90 -18.05 -24.29
CA GLY A 258 2.61 -17.35 -25.53
C GLY A 258 1.79 -16.07 -25.40
N VAL A 259 1.88 -15.37 -24.27
CA VAL A 259 1.15 -14.10 -24.03
C VAL A 259 2.06 -12.88 -23.87
N ASP A 260 3.34 -13.01 -24.14
CA ASP A 260 4.33 -11.94 -23.98
C ASP A 260 3.98 -10.67 -24.77
N ALA A 261 3.40 -10.81 -25.96
CA ALA A 261 2.91 -9.67 -26.76
C ALA A 261 1.71 -8.92 -26.12
N ARG A 262 1.04 -9.55 -25.17
CA ARG A 262 -0.13 -8.98 -24.45
C ARG A 262 0.26 -8.37 -23.09
N VAL A 263 1.50 -8.53 -22.62
CA VAL A 263 1.97 -8.06 -21.31
C VAL A 263 2.98 -6.94 -21.49
N SER A 264 2.75 -5.80 -20.85
CA SER A 264 3.69 -4.69 -20.81
C SER A 264 4.12 -4.37 -19.40
N PHE A 265 5.45 -4.19 -19.19
CA PHE A 265 6.03 -3.75 -17.92
C PHE A 265 6.43 -2.28 -18.04
N VAL A 266 5.82 -1.43 -17.23
CA VAL A 266 6.08 0.01 -17.16
C VAL A 266 6.82 0.31 -15.86
N ALA A 267 7.89 1.09 -15.95
CA ALA A 267 8.66 1.52 -14.78
C ALA A 267 7.77 2.25 -13.75
N PRO A 268 8.20 2.33 -12.47
CA PRO A 268 7.49 3.09 -11.46
C PRO A 268 7.20 4.51 -11.92
N GLN A 269 5.98 4.97 -11.70
CA GLN A 269 5.52 6.30 -12.05
C GLN A 269 5.38 7.18 -10.80
N PRO A 270 5.54 8.50 -10.91
CA PRO A 270 5.15 9.41 -9.84
C PRO A 270 3.68 9.19 -9.44
N HIS A 271 3.40 9.20 -8.14
CA HIS A 271 2.10 8.82 -7.59
C HIS A 271 0.93 9.56 -8.24
N HIS A 272 1.05 10.89 -8.43
CA HIS A 272 0.01 11.72 -9.06
C HIS A 272 -0.22 11.39 -10.55
N MET A 273 0.72 10.74 -11.22
CA MET A 273 0.56 10.33 -12.63
C MET A 273 -0.21 9.02 -12.78
N LEU A 274 -0.35 8.23 -11.71
CA LEU A 274 -1.08 6.97 -11.76
C LEU A 274 -2.56 7.16 -12.14
N VAL A 275 -3.12 8.34 -11.92
CA VAL A 275 -4.50 8.64 -12.30
C VAL A 275 -4.74 8.48 -13.80
N ASP A 276 -3.78 8.81 -14.67
CA ASP A 276 -3.92 8.63 -16.11
C ASP A 276 -3.93 7.12 -16.47
N TYR A 277 -3.20 6.28 -15.75
CA TYR A 277 -3.25 4.82 -15.91
C TYR A 277 -4.59 4.25 -15.47
N TYR A 278 -5.12 4.69 -14.33
CA TYR A 278 -6.45 4.26 -13.85
C TYR A 278 -7.55 4.68 -14.83
N ARG A 279 -7.54 5.92 -15.33
CA ARG A 279 -8.53 6.41 -16.31
C ARG A 279 -8.43 5.72 -17.67
N ALA A 280 -7.24 5.31 -18.09
CA ALA A 280 -7.00 4.64 -19.37
C ALA A 280 -7.46 3.18 -19.40
N ALA A 281 -7.43 2.51 -18.25
CA ALA A 281 -7.74 1.09 -18.13
C ALA A 281 -9.25 0.81 -18.12
N ASP A 282 -9.59 -0.46 -18.35
CA ASP A 282 -10.96 -0.98 -18.29
C ASP A 282 -11.22 -1.73 -16.98
N LEU A 283 -10.16 -2.23 -16.34
CA LEU A 283 -10.23 -3.05 -15.14
C LEU A 283 -8.89 -3.04 -14.41
N LEU A 284 -8.92 -2.87 -13.06
CA LEU A 284 -7.76 -3.14 -12.21
C LEU A 284 -7.81 -4.61 -11.75
N VAL A 285 -6.66 -5.30 -11.79
CA VAL A 285 -6.51 -6.68 -11.32
C VAL A 285 -5.52 -6.72 -10.15
N MET A 286 -5.97 -7.22 -8.99
CA MET A 286 -5.19 -7.34 -7.77
C MET A 286 -5.25 -8.77 -7.20
N PRO A 287 -4.54 -9.74 -7.78
CA PRO A 287 -4.58 -11.13 -7.34
C PRO A 287 -3.62 -11.39 -6.17
N SER A 288 -3.53 -10.43 -5.25
CA SER A 288 -2.62 -10.48 -4.11
C SER A 288 -2.90 -11.67 -3.21
N ARG A 289 -1.83 -12.30 -2.69
CA ARG A 289 -1.90 -13.33 -1.64
C ARG A 289 -1.93 -12.71 -0.24
N SER A 290 -1.42 -11.48 -0.13
CA SER A 290 -1.46 -10.69 1.11
C SER A 290 -1.52 -9.20 0.76
N GLU A 291 -2.44 -8.48 1.42
CA GLU A 291 -2.63 -7.04 1.27
C GLU A 291 -3.18 -6.45 2.57
N SER A 292 -2.48 -5.51 3.19
CA SER A 292 -2.93 -4.94 4.47
C SER A 292 -4.17 -4.06 4.29
N PHE A 293 -4.16 -3.16 3.27
CA PHE A 293 -5.30 -2.30 2.97
C PHE A 293 -5.72 -2.39 1.50
N GLY A 294 -4.84 -1.98 0.57
CA GLY A 294 -5.13 -1.90 -0.85
C GLY A 294 -5.38 -0.48 -1.34
N LEU A 295 -4.48 0.47 -1.01
CA LEU A 295 -4.55 1.86 -1.49
C LEU A 295 -4.75 1.95 -3.00
N VAL A 296 -4.09 1.10 -3.77
CA VAL A 296 -4.22 1.03 -5.24
C VAL A 296 -5.66 0.74 -5.66
N ALA A 297 -6.37 -0.17 -4.95
CA ALA A 297 -7.79 -0.43 -5.22
C ALA A 297 -8.66 0.79 -4.91
N ALA A 298 -8.39 1.48 -3.80
CA ALA A 298 -9.13 2.68 -3.42
C ALA A 298 -8.92 3.82 -4.42
N GLU A 299 -7.67 4.06 -4.86
CA GLU A 299 -7.31 5.06 -5.89
C GLU A 299 -7.95 4.75 -7.24
N ALA A 300 -7.91 3.49 -7.68
CA ALA A 300 -8.55 3.03 -8.91
C ALA A 300 -10.06 3.28 -8.87
N GLN A 301 -10.71 2.89 -7.79
CA GLN A 301 -12.15 3.11 -7.58
C GLN A 301 -12.50 4.59 -7.57
N ALA A 302 -11.72 5.44 -6.91
CA ALA A 302 -11.91 6.89 -6.92
C ALA A 302 -11.79 7.49 -8.33
N SER A 303 -10.98 6.86 -9.19
CA SER A 303 -10.80 7.23 -10.61
C SER A 303 -11.87 6.64 -11.53
N GLY A 304 -12.82 5.87 -10.97
CA GLY A 304 -13.91 5.23 -11.73
C GLY A 304 -13.53 3.89 -12.36
N LEU A 305 -12.42 3.27 -11.95
CA LEU A 305 -11.96 1.99 -12.48
C LEU A 305 -12.47 0.83 -11.61
N PRO A 306 -13.27 -0.11 -12.15
CA PRO A 306 -13.66 -1.33 -11.44
C PRO A 306 -12.45 -2.18 -11.05
N VAL A 307 -12.57 -2.92 -9.95
CA VAL A 307 -11.48 -3.73 -9.39
C VAL A 307 -11.88 -5.20 -9.33
N ILE A 308 -10.99 -6.10 -9.80
CA ILE A 308 -11.05 -7.52 -9.47
C ILE A 308 -9.89 -7.83 -8.51
N ALA A 309 -10.20 -8.32 -7.33
CA ALA A 309 -9.21 -8.56 -6.30
C ALA A 309 -9.41 -9.91 -5.60
N SER A 310 -8.32 -10.47 -5.07
CA SER A 310 -8.40 -11.60 -4.14
C SER A 310 -9.15 -11.20 -2.88
N ARG A 311 -9.89 -12.12 -2.28
CA ARG A 311 -10.54 -11.92 -0.98
C ARG A 311 -9.54 -12.19 0.15
N VAL A 312 -8.54 -11.32 0.31
CA VAL A 312 -7.49 -11.45 1.33
C VAL A 312 -7.22 -10.12 2.04
N GLY A 313 -6.83 -10.21 3.30
CA GLY A 313 -6.45 -9.07 4.13
C GLY A 313 -7.48 -7.95 4.08
N GLY A 314 -7.03 -6.72 3.82
CA GLY A 314 -7.89 -5.53 3.74
C GLY A 314 -8.72 -5.40 2.45
N LEU A 315 -8.47 -6.20 1.41
CA LEU A 315 -9.19 -6.04 0.13
C LEU A 315 -10.71 -6.21 0.25
N PRO A 316 -11.28 -7.12 1.06
CA PRO A 316 -12.72 -7.19 1.26
C PRO A 316 -13.34 -5.93 1.94
N TYR A 317 -12.51 -5.16 2.63
CA TYR A 317 -12.93 -3.88 3.21
C TYR A 317 -12.91 -2.75 2.18
N VAL A 318 -11.92 -2.79 1.28
CA VAL A 318 -11.70 -1.72 0.29
C VAL A 318 -12.53 -1.92 -0.97
N VAL A 319 -12.80 -3.14 -1.38
CA VAL A 319 -13.59 -3.47 -2.58
C VAL A 319 -14.98 -3.93 -2.17
N GLY A 320 -16.00 -3.14 -2.49
CA GLY A 320 -17.41 -3.53 -2.35
C GLY A 320 -17.78 -4.57 -3.40
N SER A 321 -17.88 -5.85 -2.97
CA SER A 321 -18.17 -6.95 -3.91
C SER A 321 -19.51 -6.73 -4.63
N SER A 322 -19.51 -6.81 -5.96
CA SER A 322 -20.65 -6.52 -6.85
C SER A 322 -21.17 -5.07 -6.81
N ILE A 323 -20.46 -4.17 -6.12
CA ILE A 323 -20.74 -2.73 -6.03
C ILE A 323 -19.67 -1.95 -6.78
N SER A 324 -18.41 -2.12 -6.39
CA SER A 324 -17.27 -1.39 -6.95
C SER A 324 -16.26 -2.31 -7.64
N GLY A 325 -16.49 -3.62 -7.60
CA GLY A 325 -15.62 -4.64 -8.15
C GLY A 325 -16.08 -6.04 -7.80
N LEU A 326 -15.20 -7.01 -8.02
CA LEU A 326 -15.43 -8.41 -7.70
C LEU A 326 -14.33 -8.94 -6.79
N LEU A 327 -14.70 -9.72 -5.80
CA LEU A 327 -13.78 -10.41 -4.89
C LEU A 327 -13.74 -11.90 -5.22
N ILE A 328 -12.54 -12.41 -5.46
CA ILE A 328 -12.27 -13.79 -5.86
C ILE A 328 -11.71 -14.56 -4.67
N ASN A 329 -12.30 -15.68 -4.34
CA ASN A 329 -11.86 -16.51 -3.20
C ASN A 329 -10.65 -17.38 -3.55
N GLU A 330 -10.61 -17.87 -4.78
CA GLU A 330 -9.60 -18.78 -5.28
C GLU A 330 -8.42 -18.01 -5.87
N HIS A 331 -7.20 -18.43 -5.53
CA HIS A 331 -5.97 -17.90 -6.13
C HIS A 331 -5.62 -18.68 -7.40
N ASP A 332 -6.57 -18.74 -8.35
CA ASP A 332 -6.36 -19.44 -9.61
C ASP A 332 -6.66 -18.55 -10.84
N PRO A 333 -5.92 -18.73 -11.95
CA PRO A 333 -6.09 -17.91 -13.15
C PRO A 333 -7.47 -18.03 -13.81
N LEU A 334 -8.15 -19.16 -13.71
CA LEU A 334 -9.46 -19.37 -14.35
C LEU A 334 -10.55 -18.54 -13.68
N SER A 335 -10.60 -18.51 -12.36
CA SER A 335 -11.54 -17.70 -11.60
C SER A 335 -11.35 -16.20 -11.87
N PHE A 336 -10.10 -15.74 -11.94
CA PHE A 336 -9.78 -14.36 -12.31
C PHE A 336 -10.16 -14.05 -13.77
N ALA A 337 -9.90 -14.96 -14.70
CA ALA A 337 -10.28 -14.80 -16.12
C ALA A 337 -11.80 -14.73 -16.29
N ALA A 338 -12.55 -15.59 -15.62
CA ALA A 338 -14.01 -15.59 -15.68
C ALA A 338 -14.60 -14.27 -15.16
N ALA A 339 -14.07 -13.77 -14.03
CA ALA A 339 -14.49 -12.48 -13.48
C ALA A 339 -14.11 -11.30 -14.39
N ALA A 340 -12.90 -11.30 -14.98
CA ALA A 340 -12.48 -10.27 -15.92
C ALA A 340 -13.34 -10.28 -17.20
N ALA A 341 -13.62 -11.46 -17.78
CA ALA A 341 -14.49 -11.59 -18.94
C ALA A 341 -15.91 -11.05 -18.64
N ALA A 342 -16.46 -11.37 -17.47
CA ALA A 342 -17.78 -10.86 -17.07
C ALA A 342 -17.85 -9.32 -17.03
N VAL A 343 -16.77 -8.64 -16.62
CA VAL A 343 -16.72 -7.18 -16.61
C VAL A 343 -16.41 -6.61 -17.99
N LEU A 344 -15.46 -7.17 -18.70
CA LEU A 344 -14.97 -6.64 -19.99
C LEU A 344 -15.96 -6.88 -21.14
N ASP A 345 -16.76 -7.95 -21.08
CA ASP A 345 -17.70 -8.31 -22.12
C ASP A 345 -19.11 -7.72 -21.93
N HIS A 346 -19.39 -7.13 -20.76
CA HIS A 346 -20.70 -6.56 -20.45
C HIS A 346 -20.58 -5.06 -20.09
N PRO A 347 -20.63 -4.14 -21.08
CA PRO A 347 -20.44 -2.70 -20.87
C PRO A 347 -21.40 -2.09 -19.83
N GLY A 348 -22.64 -2.55 -19.76
CA GLY A 348 -23.59 -2.10 -18.74
C GLY A 348 -23.18 -2.49 -17.31
N PHE A 349 -22.70 -3.72 -17.12
CA PHE A 349 -22.19 -4.17 -15.83
C PHE A 349 -20.91 -3.43 -15.44
N ARG A 350 -19.99 -3.23 -16.37
CA ARG A 350 -18.80 -2.43 -16.15
C ARG A 350 -19.12 -0.98 -15.75
N ALA A 351 -20.08 -0.34 -16.43
CA ALA A 351 -20.54 1.00 -16.09
C ALA A 351 -21.14 1.06 -14.67
N GLN A 352 -21.97 0.08 -14.30
CA GLN A 352 -22.52 -0.03 -12.95
C GLN A 352 -21.43 -0.16 -11.89
N LEU A 353 -20.44 -1.02 -12.11
CA LEU A 353 -19.32 -1.16 -11.18
C LEU A 353 -18.47 0.12 -11.10
N SER A 354 -18.29 0.83 -12.23
CA SER A 354 -17.55 2.11 -12.26
C SER A 354 -18.26 3.19 -11.43
N GLU A 355 -19.57 3.35 -11.58
CA GLU A 355 -20.36 4.27 -10.76
C GLU A 355 -20.31 3.89 -9.28
N GLY A 356 -20.48 2.61 -8.98
CA GLY A 356 -20.36 2.08 -7.64
C GLY A 356 -18.97 2.28 -7.03
N ALA A 357 -17.91 2.17 -7.83
CA ALA A 357 -16.52 2.39 -7.42
C ALA A 357 -16.29 3.84 -6.95
N ILE A 358 -16.76 4.81 -7.75
CA ILE A 358 -16.66 6.24 -7.41
C ILE A 358 -17.37 6.54 -6.07
N GLU A 359 -18.57 6.00 -5.90
CA GLU A 359 -19.34 6.21 -4.69
C GLU A 359 -18.71 5.53 -3.47
N TYR A 360 -18.28 4.28 -3.65
CA TYR A 360 -17.67 3.49 -2.58
C TYR A 360 -16.35 4.09 -2.08
N ALA A 361 -15.53 4.64 -2.98
CA ALA A 361 -14.26 5.29 -2.64
C ALA A 361 -14.42 6.57 -1.82
N LYS A 362 -15.60 7.18 -1.78
CA LYS A 362 -15.85 8.40 -0.98
C LYS A 362 -15.62 8.20 0.52
N ARG A 363 -15.71 6.98 1.01
CA ARG A 363 -15.48 6.64 2.42
C ARG A 363 -14.02 6.79 2.85
N PHE A 364 -13.07 6.75 1.90
CA PHE A 364 -11.64 6.85 2.18
C PHE A 364 -11.16 8.30 2.02
N SER A 365 -10.94 8.98 3.12
CA SER A 365 -10.58 10.40 3.14
C SER A 365 -9.47 10.67 4.15
N TRP A 366 -8.40 11.30 3.72
CA TRP A 366 -7.32 11.75 4.62
C TRP A 366 -7.83 12.68 5.71
N SER A 367 -8.87 13.49 5.42
CA SER A 367 -9.52 14.30 6.44
C SER A 367 -10.10 13.45 7.55
N ALA A 368 -10.90 12.44 7.22
CA ALA A 368 -11.50 11.55 8.21
C ALA A 368 -10.45 10.68 8.93
N THR A 369 -9.38 10.28 8.22
CA THR A 369 -8.23 9.57 8.83
C THR A 369 -7.56 10.44 9.90
N ALA A 370 -7.26 11.71 9.56
CA ALA A 370 -6.63 12.63 10.50
C ALA A 370 -7.51 12.95 11.71
N ASP A 371 -8.82 13.14 11.50
CA ASP A 371 -9.76 13.39 12.62
C ASP A 371 -9.76 12.20 13.59
N ARG A 372 -9.89 10.96 13.08
CA ARG A 372 -9.80 9.74 13.92
C ARG A 372 -8.47 9.60 14.64
N LEU A 373 -7.37 9.90 13.98
CA LEU A 373 -6.05 9.78 14.59
C LEU A 373 -5.83 10.84 15.68
N LEU A 374 -6.36 12.05 15.51
CA LEU A 374 -6.31 13.07 16.56
C LEU A 374 -7.10 12.62 17.80
N ASP A 375 -8.32 12.11 17.62
CA ASP A 375 -9.12 11.55 18.73
C ASP A 375 -8.37 10.39 19.44
N LEU A 376 -7.69 9.53 18.68
CA LEU A 376 -6.88 8.44 19.23
C LEU A 376 -5.65 8.95 19.99
N TYR A 377 -4.96 9.95 19.46
CA TYR A 377 -3.79 10.54 20.13
C TYR A 377 -4.20 11.23 21.44
N ASP A 378 -5.30 11.99 21.43
CA ASP A 378 -5.84 12.60 22.64
C ASP A 378 -6.18 11.53 23.71
N GLY A 379 -6.74 10.40 23.27
CA GLY A 379 -7.06 9.28 24.15
C GLY A 379 -5.83 8.65 24.81
N ILE A 380 -4.75 8.37 24.05
CA ILE A 380 -3.55 7.77 24.59
C ILE A 380 -2.72 8.76 25.41
N VAL A 381 -2.72 10.04 25.04
CA VAL A 381 -2.08 11.11 25.85
C VAL A 381 -2.79 11.29 27.19
N ALA A 382 -4.12 11.28 27.23
CA ALA A 382 -4.87 11.39 28.47
C ALA A 382 -4.74 10.17 29.39
N ALA A 383 -4.34 9.00 28.87
CA ALA A 383 -4.14 7.76 29.62
C ALA A 383 -2.70 7.56 30.12
N SER A 384 -1.73 8.36 29.66
CA SER A 384 -0.30 8.34 30.02
C SER A 384 -0.04 9.22 31.23
#